data_dd4f7729a3af846e2acfbae3cd6b8ca2
#
_entry.id   dd4f7729a3af846e2acfbae3cd6b8ca2
#
_cell.length_a   1.000
_cell.length_b   1.000
_cell.length_c   1.000
_cell.angle_alpha   90.00
_cell.angle_beta   90.00
_cell.angle_gamma   90.00
#
_symmetry.space_group_name_H-M   'P 1'
#
loop_
_entity.id
_entity.type
_entity.pdbx_description
1 polymer ?
#
loop_
_entity_poly.entity_id
_entity_poly.type
_entity_poly.pdbx_seq_one_letter_code
_entity_poly.pdbx_strand_id
1 'polypeptide(L)'
;MIQDKTAIRPAATVIVLRDRASAPKVLMGQRGAQAAFMPNKFVFPGGAVDLQDAAVPLLSEIPNPCKDRLSEESEGPSAQALCAAAIRELFEETGQILGQQAAWPDPVPDGWQAFASKGYRPIAEPLQFVFRAITPPGRPRRFDARFFL
;
A
#
# COMPACT_ATOMS: atom_id res chain seq x y z
N MET A 1 -27.57 3.92 -3.92
CA MET A 1 -26.94 3.94 -2.59
C MET A 1 -26.16 5.24 -2.42
N ILE A 2 -26.47 6.02 -1.42
CA ILE A 2 -25.74 7.26 -1.13
C ILE A 2 -24.42 6.82 -0.50
N GLN A 3 -23.32 7.06 -1.20
CA GLN A 3 -21.98 6.80 -0.64
C GLN A 3 -21.75 7.76 0.53
N ASP A 4 -21.49 7.21 1.71
CA ASP A 4 -21.19 8.01 2.89
C ASP A 4 -19.89 8.80 2.66
N LYS A 5 -20.03 10.08 2.38
CA LYS A 5 -18.90 10.98 2.12
C LYS A 5 -18.07 11.28 3.36
N THR A 6 -18.51 10.83 4.53
CA THR A 6 -17.77 11.02 5.79
C THR A 6 -16.89 9.81 6.11
N ALA A 7 -17.11 8.67 5.47
CA ALA A 7 -16.35 7.45 5.71
C ALA A 7 -14.85 7.64 5.40
N ILE A 8 -14.01 7.26 6.35
CA ILE A 8 -12.55 7.26 6.21
C ILE A 8 -12.14 5.87 5.76
N ARG A 9 -11.42 5.78 4.65
CA ARG A 9 -10.95 4.51 4.09
C ARG A 9 -9.48 4.30 4.46
N PRO A 10 -9.11 3.16 5.03
CA PRO A 10 -7.71 2.81 5.21
C PRO A 10 -6.98 2.74 3.86
N ALA A 11 -5.77 3.26 3.82
CA ALA A 11 -4.93 3.27 2.63
C ALA A 11 -3.47 3.04 2.99
N ALA A 12 -2.70 2.57 2.03
CA ALA A 12 -1.26 2.39 2.14
C ALA A 12 -0.56 3.01 0.94
N THR A 13 0.55 3.66 1.19
CA THR A 13 1.35 4.39 0.19
C THR A 13 2.81 4.03 0.34
N VAL A 14 3.53 3.88 -0.76
CA VAL A 14 4.96 3.52 -0.76
C VAL A 14 5.79 4.64 -1.35
N ILE A 15 6.84 5.02 -0.63
CA ILE A 15 7.88 5.92 -1.10
C ILE A 15 9.05 5.05 -1.55
N VAL A 16 9.24 4.90 -2.85
CA VAL A 16 10.31 4.07 -3.42
C VAL A 16 11.48 4.97 -3.78
N LEU A 17 12.63 4.71 -3.18
CA LEU A 17 13.86 5.45 -3.42
C LEU A 17 14.84 4.67 -4.30
N ARG A 18 15.55 5.39 -5.14
CA ARG A 18 16.66 4.90 -5.95
C ARG A 18 17.84 5.84 -5.79
N ASP A 19 19.05 5.30 -5.94
CA ASP A 19 20.32 6.06 -5.89
C ASP A 19 20.53 6.83 -4.56
N ARG A 20 20.15 6.20 -3.44
CA ARG A 20 20.16 6.81 -2.09
C ARG A 20 21.48 7.49 -1.72
N ALA A 21 22.61 6.89 -2.11
CA ALA A 21 23.93 7.33 -1.67
C ALA A 21 24.52 8.45 -2.54
N SER A 22 23.89 8.77 -3.67
CA SER A 22 24.44 9.76 -4.62
C SER A 22 23.42 10.85 -4.94
N ALA A 23 22.46 10.57 -5.81
CA ALA A 23 21.42 11.51 -6.23
C ALA A 23 20.05 10.85 -6.07
N PRO A 24 19.50 10.85 -4.85
CA PRO A 24 18.26 10.10 -4.56
C PRO A 24 17.09 10.57 -5.42
N LYS A 25 16.35 9.60 -5.94
CA LYS A 25 15.14 9.81 -6.73
C LYS A 25 13.99 9.04 -6.12
N VAL A 26 12.81 9.61 -6.18
CA VAL A 26 11.57 8.97 -5.74
C VAL A 26 10.72 8.58 -6.93
N LEU A 27 10.06 7.43 -6.82
CA LEU A 27 9.08 6.98 -7.81
C LEU A 27 7.76 7.69 -7.58
N MET A 28 7.30 8.42 -8.59
CA MET A 28 5.99 9.09 -8.56
C MET A 28 5.22 8.80 -9.83
N GLY A 29 3.90 8.72 -9.70
CA GLY A 29 2.98 8.64 -10.82
C GLY A 29 2.17 9.92 -10.95
N GLN A 30 1.86 10.32 -12.20
CA GLN A 30 0.96 11.42 -12.45
C GLN A 30 -0.46 10.90 -12.63
N ARG A 31 -1.40 11.42 -11.86
CA ARG A 31 -2.82 11.09 -12.02
C ARG A 31 -3.34 11.71 -13.32
N GLY A 32 -4.20 10.96 -14.02
CA GLY A 32 -4.81 11.43 -15.25
C GLY A 32 -5.70 12.66 -15.05
N ALA A 33 -5.93 13.42 -16.11
CA ALA A 33 -6.77 14.62 -16.10
C ALA A 33 -8.22 14.33 -15.70
N GLN A 34 -8.70 13.11 -15.94
CA GLN A 34 -10.06 12.67 -15.64
C GLN A 34 -10.19 11.99 -14.27
N ALA A 35 -9.11 11.98 -13.47
CA ALA A 35 -9.16 11.34 -12.16
C ALA A 35 -10.16 12.07 -11.22
N ALA A 36 -10.97 11.30 -10.52
CA ALA A 36 -11.97 11.83 -9.59
C ALA A 36 -11.35 12.46 -8.33
N PHE A 37 -10.07 12.13 -8.04
CA PHE A 37 -9.31 12.63 -6.89
C PHE A 37 -7.96 13.12 -7.35
N MET A 38 -7.62 14.35 -7.02
CA MET A 38 -6.33 14.99 -7.36
C MET A 38 -5.91 14.83 -8.84
N PRO A 39 -6.74 15.27 -9.83
CA PRO A 39 -6.37 15.14 -11.24
C PRO A 39 -5.09 15.90 -11.55
N ASN A 40 -4.27 15.36 -12.46
CA ASN A 40 -2.99 15.89 -12.90
C ASN A 40 -1.91 16.04 -11.79
N LYS A 41 -2.18 15.60 -10.56
CA LYS A 41 -1.19 15.67 -9.48
C LYS A 41 -0.23 14.49 -9.54
N PHE A 42 1.01 14.74 -9.14
CA PHE A 42 1.97 13.68 -8.89
C PHE A 42 1.74 13.09 -7.50
N VAL A 43 1.73 11.77 -7.42
CA VAL A 43 1.50 11.04 -6.17
C VAL A 43 2.45 9.86 -6.08
N PHE A 44 2.73 9.42 -4.85
CA PHE A 44 3.40 8.15 -4.62
C PHE A 44 2.46 6.98 -4.95
N PRO A 45 2.99 5.81 -5.36
CA PRO A 45 2.18 4.61 -5.50
C PRO A 45 1.43 4.29 -4.22
N GLY A 46 0.14 4.00 -4.32
CA GLY A 46 -0.69 3.68 -3.16
C GLY A 46 -2.17 3.72 -3.46
N GLY A 47 -2.94 3.19 -2.53
CA GLY A 47 -4.39 3.15 -2.63
C GLY A 47 -5.06 2.54 -1.40
N ALA A 48 -6.37 2.30 -1.52
CA ALA A 48 -7.16 1.75 -0.45
C ALA A 48 -6.77 0.29 -0.12
N VAL A 49 -6.87 -0.05 1.15
CA VAL A 49 -6.73 -1.45 1.59
C VAL A 49 -7.97 -2.23 1.17
N ASP A 50 -7.77 -3.37 0.53
CA ASP A 50 -8.82 -4.31 0.18
C ASP A 50 -9.00 -5.37 1.29
N LEU A 51 -10.21 -5.91 1.41
CA LEU A 51 -10.47 -6.98 2.37
C LEU A 51 -9.56 -8.19 2.17
N GLN A 52 -9.21 -8.50 0.92
CA GLN A 52 -8.37 -9.63 0.59
C GLN A 52 -6.90 -9.46 0.99
N ASP A 53 -6.46 -8.22 1.22
CA ASP A 53 -5.09 -7.96 1.65
C ASP A 53 -4.77 -8.61 3.00
N ALA A 54 -5.75 -8.76 3.87
CA ALA A 54 -5.59 -9.43 5.15
C ALA A 54 -5.28 -10.94 5.04
N ALA A 55 -5.63 -11.56 3.92
CA ALA A 55 -5.44 -13.00 3.67
C ALA A 55 -4.16 -13.31 2.89
N VAL A 56 -3.36 -12.31 2.54
CA VAL A 56 -2.15 -12.50 1.73
C VAL A 56 -1.06 -13.19 2.56
N PRO A 57 -0.51 -14.31 2.07
CA PRO A 57 0.55 -15.03 2.78
C PRO A 57 1.92 -14.38 2.54
N LEU A 58 2.23 -13.30 3.25
CA LEU A 58 3.55 -12.67 3.21
C LEU A 58 4.64 -13.67 3.57
N LEU A 59 5.74 -13.68 2.82
CA LEU A 59 6.93 -14.48 3.17
C LEU A 59 7.69 -13.92 4.36
N SER A 60 7.63 -12.62 4.56
CA SER A 60 8.21 -11.95 5.71
C SER A 60 7.31 -10.84 6.20
N GLU A 61 7.33 -10.58 7.49
CA GLU A 61 6.59 -9.50 8.13
C GLU A 61 7.45 -8.24 8.24
N ILE A 62 6.78 -7.09 8.35
CA ILE A 62 7.47 -5.85 8.70
C ILE A 62 8.05 -5.99 10.11
N PRO A 63 9.35 -5.67 10.34
CA PRO A 63 9.94 -5.85 11.64
C PRO A 63 9.51 -4.76 12.64
N ASN A 64 9.70 -5.05 13.92
CA ASN A 64 9.58 -4.03 14.96
C ASN A 64 10.75 -3.02 14.88
N PRO A 65 10.56 -1.77 15.26
CA PRO A 65 9.35 -1.23 15.93
C PRO A 65 8.19 -0.87 14.98
N CYS A 66 8.36 -0.96 13.67
CA CYS A 66 7.32 -0.56 12.71
C CYS A 66 6.02 -1.35 12.88
N LYS A 67 6.12 -2.66 13.12
CA LYS A 67 4.95 -3.51 13.32
C LYS A 67 4.07 -3.03 14.48
N ASP A 68 4.68 -2.74 15.62
CA ASP A 68 3.95 -2.27 16.81
C ASP A 68 3.39 -0.86 16.58
N ARG A 69 4.17 0.03 15.97
CA ARG A 69 3.72 1.39 15.64
C ARG A 69 2.51 1.41 14.71
N LEU A 70 2.41 0.49 13.77
CA LEU A 70 1.25 0.37 12.88
C LEU A 70 -0.03 -0.01 13.63
N SER A 71 0.08 -0.63 14.78
CA SER A 71 -1.05 -1.03 15.63
C SER A 71 -1.46 0.05 16.63
N GLU A 72 -0.64 1.08 16.84
CA GLU A 72 -0.93 2.16 17.77
C GLU A 72 -2.12 3.01 17.28
N GLU A 73 -3.04 3.31 18.19
CA GLU A 73 -4.23 4.13 17.93
C GLU A 73 -4.99 3.71 16.66
N SER A 74 -5.03 2.40 16.38
CA SER A 74 -5.62 1.85 15.19
C SER A 74 -6.58 0.70 15.51
N GLU A 75 -7.84 0.89 15.18
CA GLU A 75 -8.88 -0.13 15.18
C GLU A 75 -9.11 -0.70 13.76
N GLY A 76 -8.33 -0.25 12.81
CA GLY A 76 -8.46 -0.60 11.38
C GLY A 76 -7.69 -1.85 10.98
N PRO A 77 -7.19 -1.91 9.74
CA PRO A 77 -6.46 -3.06 9.21
C PRO A 77 -5.22 -3.40 10.02
N SER A 78 -4.88 -4.69 10.04
CA SER A 78 -3.64 -5.16 10.65
C SER A 78 -2.39 -4.62 9.93
N ALA A 79 -1.25 -4.66 10.60
CA ALA A 79 0.03 -4.32 9.98
C ALA A 79 0.29 -5.14 8.71
N GLN A 80 -0.06 -6.44 8.74
CA GLN A 80 0.03 -7.32 7.57
C GLN A 80 -0.82 -6.83 6.40
N ALA A 81 -2.09 -6.48 6.64
CA ALA A 81 -2.98 -6.00 5.59
C ALA A 81 -2.51 -4.67 4.99
N LEU A 82 -2.00 -3.77 5.82
CA LEU A 82 -1.44 -2.48 5.36
C LEU A 82 -0.20 -2.69 4.48
N CYS A 83 0.71 -3.58 4.90
CA CYS A 83 1.90 -3.91 4.10
C CYS A 83 1.51 -4.60 2.78
N ALA A 84 0.57 -5.54 2.82
CA ALA A 84 0.08 -6.21 1.62
C ALA A 84 -0.53 -5.21 0.64
N ALA A 85 -1.38 -4.30 1.12
CA ALA A 85 -1.97 -3.24 0.29
C ALA A 85 -0.89 -2.36 -0.37
N ALA A 86 0.13 -1.94 0.37
CA ALA A 86 1.23 -1.16 -0.16
C ALA A 86 1.96 -1.89 -1.29
N ILE A 87 2.25 -3.18 -1.10
CA ILE A 87 2.94 -4.01 -2.09
C ILE A 87 2.05 -4.25 -3.32
N ARG A 88 0.76 -4.50 -3.13
CA ARG A 88 -0.20 -4.68 -4.23
C ARG A 88 -0.33 -3.42 -5.07
N GLU A 89 -0.56 -2.28 -4.45
CA GLU A 89 -0.71 -1.00 -5.16
C GLU A 89 0.56 -0.62 -5.92
N LEU A 90 1.74 -0.83 -5.34
CA LEU A 90 3.00 -0.64 -6.04
C LEU A 90 3.06 -1.47 -7.32
N PHE A 91 2.69 -2.74 -7.24
CA PHE A 91 2.69 -3.64 -8.39
C PHE A 91 1.64 -3.24 -9.44
N GLU A 92 0.42 -2.96 -9.01
CA GLU A 92 -0.68 -2.61 -9.92
C GLU A 92 -0.40 -1.32 -10.69
N GLU A 93 0.17 -0.32 -10.03
CA GLU A 93 0.41 0.98 -10.64
C GLU A 93 1.72 1.08 -11.43
N THR A 94 2.74 0.31 -11.07
CA THR A 94 4.09 0.48 -11.62
C THR A 94 4.71 -0.78 -12.22
N GLY A 95 4.16 -1.96 -11.92
CA GLY A 95 4.76 -3.25 -12.25
C GLY A 95 5.94 -3.65 -11.36
N GLN A 96 6.31 -2.83 -10.38
CA GLN A 96 7.41 -3.16 -9.45
C GLN A 96 6.97 -4.22 -8.45
N ILE A 97 7.82 -5.21 -8.22
CA ILE A 97 7.54 -6.33 -7.33
C ILE A 97 8.43 -6.23 -6.09
N LEU A 98 7.81 -6.02 -4.92
CA LEU A 98 8.48 -6.23 -3.65
C LEU A 98 8.16 -7.66 -3.18
N GLY A 99 9.03 -8.58 -3.55
CA GLY A 99 8.78 -10.00 -3.33
C GLY A 99 10.02 -10.85 -3.52
N GLN A 100 9.84 -12.12 -3.22
CA GLN A 100 10.85 -13.15 -3.39
C GLN A 100 10.25 -14.34 -4.14
N GLN A 101 11.02 -14.99 -4.98
CA GLN A 101 10.56 -16.18 -5.72
C GLN A 101 10.10 -17.25 -4.75
N ALA A 102 8.84 -17.60 -4.83
CA ALA A 102 8.23 -18.67 -4.04
C ALA A 102 6.84 -19.01 -4.58
N ALA A 103 6.43 -20.26 -4.35
CA ALA A 103 5.09 -20.70 -4.67
C ALA A 103 4.07 -20.13 -3.67
N TRP A 104 2.87 -19.83 -4.17
CA TRP A 104 1.75 -19.43 -3.33
C TRP A 104 0.98 -20.64 -2.82
N PRO A 105 0.50 -20.61 -1.59
CA PRO A 105 -0.51 -21.57 -1.17
C PRO A 105 -1.84 -21.30 -1.87
N ASP A 106 -2.61 -22.34 -2.15
CA ASP A 106 -3.95 -22.22 -2.71
C ASP A 106 -5.01 -22.01 -1.61
N PRO A 107 -6.05 -21.22 -1.88
CA PRO A 107 -6.25 -20.37 -3.08
C PRO A 107 -5.49 -19.05 -2.96
N VAL A 108 -5.12 -18.50 -4.13
CA VAL A 108 -4.57 -17.13 -4.18
C VAL A 108 -5.71 -16.13 -3.91
N PRO A 109 -5.56 -15.20 -2.96
CA PRO A 109 -6.59 -14.20 -2.69
C PRO A 109 -6.97 -13.38 -3.94
N ASP A 110 -8.25 -12.99 -4.03
CA ASP A 110 -8.74 -12.16 -5.12
C ASP A 110 -7.95 -10.84 -5.20
N GLY A 111 -7.69 -10.41 -6.42
CA GLY A 111 -6.86 -9.20 -6.65
C GLY A 111 -5.36 -9.47 -6.66
N TRP A 112 -4.91 -10.67 -6.29
CA TRP A 112 -3.49 -11.02 -6.22
C TRP A 112 -3.03 -12.02 -7.30
N GLN A 113 -3.93 -12.47 -8.17
CA GLN A 113 -3.62 -13.47 -9.21
C GLN A 113 -2.51 -13.00 -10.16
N ALA A 114 -2.57 -11.73 -10.59
CA ALA A 114 -1.57 -11.16 -11.49
C ALA A 114 -0.18 -11.12 -10.84
N PHE A 115 -0.10 -10.75 -9.57
CA PHE A 115 1.15 -10.76 -8.79
C PHE A 115 1.69 -12.19 -8.67
N ALA A 116 0.85 -13.11 -8.24
CA ALA A 116 1.22 -14.52 -8.06
C ALA A 116 1.68 -15.18 -9.36
N SER A 117 1.09 -14.80 -10.51
CA SER A 117 1.48 -15.31 -11.82
C SER A 117 2.92 -14.99 -12.22
N LYS A 118 3.53 -14.00 -11.56
CA LYS A 118 4.95 -13.66 -11.77
C LYS A 118 5.92 -14.59 -11.06
N GLY A 119 5.42 -15.50 -10.22
CA GLY A 119 6.26 -16.45 -9.47
C GLY A 119 6.88 -15.89 -8.20
N TYR A 120 6.37 -14.79 -7.68
CA TYR A 120 6.86 -14.13 -6.47
C TYR A 120 5.79 -14.09 -5.39
N ARG A 121 6.23 -14.20 -4.14
CA ARG A 121 5.39 -13.88 -2.97
C ARG A 121 5.87 -12.58 -2.34
N PRO A 122 4.96 -11.77 -1.82
CA PRO A 122 5.32 -10.48 -1.24
C PRO A 122 6.12 -10.63 0.05
N ILE A 123 7.07 -9.72 0.25
CA ILE A 123 7.88 -9.59 1.47
C ILE A 123 7.67 -8.20 2.05
N ALA A 124 7.46 -8.11 3.36
CA ALA A 124 7.28 -6.82 4.05
C ALA A 124 8.49 -6.43 4.89
N GLU A 125 9.46 -7.33 5.08
CA GLU A 125 10.66 -7.05 5.87
C GLU A 125 11.41 -5.77 5.43
N PRO A 126 11.54 -5.45 4.13
CA PRO A 126 12.26 -4.23 3.73
C PRO A 126 11.48 -2.93 3.97
N LEU A 127 10.16 -3.00 4.23
CA LEU A 127 9.34 -1.81 4.44
C LEU A 127 9.65 -1.14 5.78
N GLN A 128 9.64 0.20 5.77
CA GLN A 128 9.72 1.01 6.97
C GLN A 128 8.48 1.89 7.08
N PHE A 129 7.77 1.82 8.19
CA PHE A 129 6.65 2.71 8.45
C PHE A 129 7.16 4.10 8.85
N VAL A 130 6.83 5.10 8.06
CA VAL A 130 7.36 6.46 8.19
C VAL A 130 6.38 7.37 8.91
N PHE A 131 5.14 7.48 8.43
CA PHE A 131 4.11 8.32 9.05
C PHE A 131 2.70 7.92 8.61
N ARG A 132 1.72 8.46 9.33
CA ARG A 132 0.30 8.32 9.08
C ARG A 132 -0.30 9.69 8.76
N ALA A 133 -1.14 9.76 7.74
CA ALA A 133 -1.86 10.96 7.37
C ALA A 133 -3.35 10.65 7.22
N ILE A 134 -4.18 11.43 7.93
CA ILE A 134 -5.63 11.30 7.87
C ILE A 134 -6.18 12.54 7.17
N THR A 135 -6.95 12.34 6.11
CA THR A 135 -7.60 13.43 5.38
C THR A 135 -8.51 14.22 6.31
N PRO A 136 -8.40 15.55 6.37
CA PRO A 136 -9.27 16.38 7.21
C PRO A 136 -10.75 16.23 6.86
N PRO A 137 -11.67 16.52 7.81
CA PRO A 137 -13.09 16.61 7.53
C PRO A 137 -13.42 17.61 6.41
N GLY A 138 -14.54 17.39 5.72
CA GLY A 138 -15.01 18.30 4.66
C GLY A 138 -14.45 18.01 3.26
N ARG A 139 -13.57 17.03 3.12
CA ARG A 139 -13.11 16.58 1.80
C ARG A 139 -14.06 15.52 1.22
N PRO A 140 -14.25 15.50 -0.12
CA PRO A 140 -15.17 14.54 -0.76
C PRO A 140 -14.75 13.09 -0.64
N ARG A 141 -13.45 12.84 -0.46
CA ARG A 141 -12.88 11.51 -0.18
C ARG A 141 -11.88 11.63 0.94
N ARG A 142 -11.97 10.72 1.91
CA ARG A 142 -11.10 10.73 3.08
C ARG A 142 -10.38 9.40 3.23
N PHE A 143 -9.08 9.49 3.46
CA PHE A 143 -8.22 8.33 3.66
C PHE A 143 -7.49 8.45 5.00
N ASP A 144 -7.32 7.31 5.63
CA ASP A 144 -6.39 7.11 6.73
C ASP A 144 -5.21 6.33 6.16
N ALA A 145 -4.20 7.06 5.70
CA ALA A 145 -3.09 6.51 4.93
C ALA A 145 -1.85 6.28 5.78
N ARG A 146 -1.25 5.09 5.65
CA ARG A 146 0.07 4.76 6.19
C ARG A 146 1.09 4.86 5.06
N PHE A 147 2.19 5.56 5.33
CA PHE A 147 3.27 5.76 4.37
C PHE A 147 4.47 4.89 4.75
N PHE A 148 4.92 4.11 3.77
CA PHE A 148 6.07 3.21 3.90
C PHE A 148 7.21 3.69 3.01
N LEU A 149 8.45 3.45 3.44
CA LEU A 149 9.67 3.68 2.69
C LEU A 149 10.30 2.34 2.34
#